data_b0ec232604cbc44bf3f9d1975371557c
#
_entry.id   b0ec232604cbc44bf3f9d1975371557c
#
_cell.length_a   1.000
_cell.length_b   1.000
_cell.length_c   1.000
_cell.angle_alpha   90.00
_cell.angle_beta   90.00
_cell.angle_gamma   90.00
#
_symmetry.space_group_name_H-M   'P 1'
#
loop_
_entity.id
_entity.type
_entity.pdbx_description
1 polymer ?
#
loop_
_entity_poly.entity_id
_entity_poly.type
_entity_poly.pdbx_seq_one_letter_code
_entity_poly.pdbx_strand_id
1 'polypeptide(L)'
;MSNFLDRLLFFKKNVGEFSNGHGVVTNEDRKWEEAYRSRWQHDKVVRSTHGVNCTGGCSWKIFVKNGLVSFEMQQTDYPRTRDDMPNHEPRGCQRGASFSWYLYSPHRVKFPLIRGRLLDLYRAERASGKDPVEAWAAIQADPIKRKKYTAVRGLGGFVRMSWEESTEIIAAANVYTAKKWGPDRIFGFSPIPAMSMISYAAGARYLSLIGAACGSFYDWY
;
A
#
# COMPACT_ATOMS: atom_id res chain seq x y z
N MET A 1 13.92 24.23 -2.92
CA MET A 1 15.01 23.70 -3.76
C MET A 1 16.31 24.14 -3.11
N SER A 2 17.08 23.20 -2.53
CA SER A 2 18.43 23.54 -2.10
C SER A 2 19.29 23.59 -3.36
N ASN A 3 19.76 24.74 -3.72
CA ASN A 3 20.65 24.91 -4.84
C ASN A 3 21.95 24.14 -4.58
N PHE A 4 22.43 23.40 -5.57
CA PHE A 4 23.76 22.76 -5.53
C PHE A 4 24.86 23.77 -5.14
N LEU A 5 24.71 25.04 -5.52
CA LEU A 5 25.60 26.13 -5.18
C LEU A 5 25.59 26.47 -3.67
N ASP A 6 24.47 26.29 -2.97
CA ASP A 6 24.41 26.50 -1.52
C ASP A 6 25.25 25.48 -0.77
N ARG A 7 25.41 24.26 -1.34
CA ARG A 7 26.30 23.22 -0.80
C ARG A 7 27.78 23.59 -0.97
N LEU A 8 28.12 24.33 -2.00
CA LEU A 8 29.50 24.81 -2.22
C LEU A 8 29.90 25.94 -1.27
N LEU A 9 28.93 26.69 -0.74
CA LEU A 9 29.19 27.72 0.30
C LEU A 9 29.53 27.07 1.65
N PHE A 10 29.16 25.83 1.86
CA PHE A 10 29.49 25.00 3.00
C PHE A 10 31.02 24.97 3.28
N PHE A 11 31.84 24.96 2.23
CA PHE A 11 33.31 24.89 2.34
C PHE A 11 33.98 26.22 2.58
N LYS A 12 33.25 27.34 2.71
CA LYS A 12 33.83 28.71 2.77
C LYS A 12 33.80 29.37 4.14
N LYS A 13 33.18 28.80 5.15
CA LYS A 13 33.06 29.38 6.47
C LYS A 13 34.07 28.75 7.44
N ASN A 14 35.32 29.06 7.28
CA ASN A 14 36.33 28.73 8.27
C ASN A 14 36.23 29.70 9.45
N VAL A 15 36.04 29.13 10.66
CA VAL A 15 35.94 29.89 11.90
C VAL A 15 37.25 29.81 12.71
N GLY A 16 38.14 28.88 12.35
CA GLY A 16 39.41 28.67 12.98
C GLY A 16 40.05 27.35 12.59
N GLU A 17 41.26 27.14 13.03
CA GLU A 17 41.95 25.86 12.87
C GLU A 17 41.84 25.02 14.15
N PHE A 18 41.91 23.70 14.04
CA PHE A 18 42.06 22.87 15.20
C PHE A 18 43.43 23.16 15.91
N SER A 19 43.45 23.03 17.22
CA SER A 19 44.64 23.32 18.03
C SER A 19 45.87 22.48 17.68
N ASN A 20 45.67 21.37 16.97
CA ASN A 20 46.75 20.49 16.46
C ASN A 20 47.19 20.82 15.02
N GLY A 21 46.67 21.88 14.41
CA GLY A 21 46.97 22.26 13.04
C GLY A 21 46.41 21.35 11.94
N HIS A 22 45.60 20.36 12.32
CA HIS A 22 45.01 19.41 11.37
C HIS A 22 43.51 19.67 11.17
N GLY A 23 43.18 20.40 10.13
CA GLY A 23 41.81 20.70 9.76
C GLY A 23 41.32 22.05 10.24
N VAL A 24 40.13 22.42 9.86
CA VAL A 24 39.49 23.70 10.14
C VAL A 24 38.17 23.49 10.85
N VAL A 25 37.88 24.37 11.79
CA VAL A 25 36.59 24.45 12.47
C VAL A 25 35.65 25.26 11.59
N THR A 26 34.51 24.67 11.29
CA THR A 26 33.44 25.34 10.56
C THR A 26 32.28 25.62 11.50
N ASN A 27 31.75 26.84 11.45
CA ASN A 27 30.56 27.20 12.21
C ASN A 27 29.32 26.96 11.33
N GLU A 28 28.89 25.71 11.28
CA GLU A 28 27.82 25.28 10.42
C GLU A 28 26.53 25.10 11.21
N ASP A 29 25.41 25.39 10.57
CA ASP A 29 24.13 24.90 11.05
C ASP A 29 24.04 23.39 10.73
N ARG A 30 24.24 22.57 11.74
CA ARG A 30 24.25 21.10 11.63
C ARG A 30 22.88 20.49 11.92
N LYS A 31 21.79 21.23 11.83
CA LYS A 31 20.42 20.71 12.05
C LYS A 31 20.09 19.51 11.20
N TRP A 32 20.68 19.39 10.03
CA TRP A 32 20.52 18.22 9.19
C TRP A 32 21.09 16.93 9.84
N GLU A 33 22.19 17.04 10.61
CA GLU A 33 22.73 15.90 11.37
C GLU A 33 21.81 15.53 12.53
N GLU A 34 21.23 16.51 13.20
CA GLU A 34 20.27 16.29 14.27
C GLU A 34 19.03 15.55 13.73
N ALA A 35 18.54 15.94 12.55
CA ALA A 35 17.45 15.25 11.89
C ALA A 35 17.81 13.79 11.56
N TYR A 36 19.05 13.54 11.14
CA TYR A 36 19.54 12.17 10.90
C TYR A 36 19.64 11.37 12.19
N ARG A 37 20.18 11.93 13.25
CA ARG A 37 20.30 11.28 14.58
C ARG A 37 18.94 11.07 15.22
N SER A 38 18.03 12.03 15.11
CA SER A 38 16.69 11.96 15.68
C SER A 38 15.81 10.92 15.00
N ARG A 39 16.16 10.51 13.77
CA ARG A 39 15.44 9.47 13.04
C ARG A 39 15.34 8.14 13.81
N TRP A 40 16.32 7.82 14.62
CA TRP A 40 16.38 6.57 15.39
C TRP A 40 15.71 6.67 16.77
N GLN A 41 15.24 7.87 17.15
CA GLN A 41 14.50 8.05 18.38
C GLN A 41 13.10 7.43 18.25
N HIS A 42 12.67 6.82 19.33
CA HIS A 42 11.33 6.23 19.42
C HIS A 42 10.85 6.30 20.87
N ASP A 43 9.55 6.31 21.04
CA ASP A 43 8.86 6.23 22.32
C ASP A 43 8.15 4.89 22.50
N LYS A 44 7.98 4.14 21.42
CA LYS A 44 7.29 2.85 21.43
C LYS A 44 7.88 1.90 20.39
N VAL A 45 7.96 0.63 20.75
CA VAL A 45 8.25 -0.47 19.84
C VAL A 45 7.05 -1.43 19.84
N VAL A 46 6.55 -1.77 18.66
CA VAL A 46 5.47 -2.74 18.50
C VAL A 46 5.89 -3.84 17.55
N ARG A 47 5.39 -5.04 17.79
CA ARG A 47 5.58 -6.16 16.87
C ARG A 47 4.51 -6.11 15.80
N SER A 48 4.91 -6.25 14.55
CA SER A 48 3.99 -6.29 13.42
C SER A 48 4.58 -7.09 12.26
N THR A 49 3.78 -7.25 11.23
CA THR A 49 4.20 -7.75 9.92
C THR A 49 3.77 -6.75 8.84
N HIS A 50 4.27 -6.91 7.63
CA HIS A 50 3.80 -6.12 6.49
C HIS A 50 2.89 -6.95 5.60
N GLY A 51 1.91 -6.29 4.96
CA GLY A 51 0.95 -6.92 4.06
C GLY A 51 1.43 -6.88 2.61
N VAL A 52 2.32 -7.80 2.23
CA VAL A 52 2.77 -7.96 0.84
C VAL A 52 2.53 -9.40 0.39
N ASN A 53 2.44 -9.60 -0.92
CA ASN A 53 2.25 -10.91 -1.53
C ASN A 53 3.52 -11.76 -1.40
N CYS A 54 3.74 -12.30 -0.21
CA CYS A 54 4.84 -13.24 0.00
C CYS A 54 4.48 -14.25 1.10
N THR A 55 5.17 -15.37 1.11
CA THR A 55 5.02 -16.45 2.07
C THR A 55 5.99 -16.34 3.25
N GLY A 56 6.73 -15.21 3.35
CA GLY A 56 7.84 -15.06 4.30
C GLY A 56 7.44 -15.13 5.77
N GLY A 57 6.22 -14.73 6.13
CA GLY A 57 5.76 -14.76 7.53
C GLY A 57 6.60 -13.90 8.47
N CYS A 58 7.30 -12.89 7.95
CA CYS A 58 8.26 -12.09 8.70
C CYS A 58 7.60 -11.34 9.85
N SER A 59 8.31 -11.22 10.95
CA SER A 59 7.93 -10.39 12.09
C SER A 59 8.93 -9.26 12.27
N TRP A 60 8.41 -8.07 12.51
CA TRP A 60 9.19 -6.83 12.57
C TRP A 60 8.99 -6.13 13.90
N LYS A 61 10.06 -5.57 14.42
CA LYS A 61 10.02 -4.54 15.46
C LYS A 61 9.79 -3.21 14.76
N ILE A 62 8.64 -2.62 14.99
CA ILE A 62 8.25 -1.33 14.41
C ILE A 62 8.49 -0.26 15.47
N PHE A 63 9.38 0.66 15.17
CA PHE A 63 9.74 1.77 16.04
C PHE A 63 8.85 2.97 15.72
N VAL A 64 8.20 3.49 16.74
CA VAL A 64 7.21 4.56 16.62
C VAL A 64 7.68 5.77 17.43
N LYS A 65 7.55 6.96 16.87
CA LYS A 65 7.79 8.25 17.52
C LYS A 65 6.58 9.14 17.33
N ASN A 66 5.97 9.58 18.41
CA ASN A 66 4.78 10.44 18.39
C ASN A 66 3.67 9.92 17.44
N GLY A 67 3.42 8.61 17.47
CA GLY A 67 2.42 7.98 16.60
C GLY A 67 2.86 7.71 15.15
N LEU A 68 4.05 8.14 14.76
CA LEU A 68 4.60 7.89 13.42
C LEU A 68 5.61 6.74 13.46
N VAL A 69 5.53 5.85 12.49
CA VAL A 69 6.55 4.81 12.28
C VAL A 69 7.83 5.49 11.79
N SER A 70 8.91 5.38 12.55
CA SER A 70 10.20 5.98 12.21
C SER A 70 11.08 5.02 11.42
N PHE A 71 11.11 3.76 11.81
CA PHE A 71 11.85 2.70 11.12
C PHE A 71 11.38 1.32 11.56
N GLU A 72 11.86 0.29 10.93
CA GLU A 72 11.62 -1.11 11.25
C GLU A 72 12.91 -1.91 11.28
N MET A 73 12.92 -2.93 12.12
CA MET A 73 14.00 -3.92 12.21
C MET A 73 13.43 -5.32 12.26
N GLN A 74 14.16 -6.28 11.71
CA GLN A 74 13.79 -7.68 11.84
C GLN A 74 13.71 -8.08 13.31
N GLN A 75 12.64 -8.73 13.69
CA GLN A 75 12.54 -9.42 14.98
C GLN A 75 13.52 -10.59 15.00
N THR A 76 14.41 -10.65 15.98
CA THR A 76 15.47 -11.67 16.05
C THR A 76 15.36 -12.57 17.27
N ASP A 77 14.48 -12.24 18.22
CA ASP A 77 14.28 -12.93 19.48
C ASP A 77 13.15 -13.98 19.40
N TYR A 78 13.18 -14.80 18.35
CA TYR A 78 12.32 -15.97 18.23
C TYR A 78 12.77 -17.07 19.19
N PRO A 79 11.83 -17.71 19.87
CA PRO A 79 12.17 -18.91 20.64
C PRO A 79 12.70 -19.99 19.70
N ARG A 80 13.72 -20.68 20.16
CA ARG A 80 14.25 -21.84 19.43
C ARG A 80 13.24 -22.96 19.48
N THR A 81 12.88 -23.52 18.34
CA THR A 81 11.89 -24.58 18.24
C THR A 81 12.49 -25.98 18.45
N ARG A 82 13.79 -26.13 18.11
CA ARG A 82 14.57 -27.36 18.27
C ARG A 82 16.02 -27.00 18.54
N ASP A 83 16.67 -27.76 19.43
CA ASP A 83 18.07 -27.52 19.79
C ASP A 83 19.07 -28.04 18.76
N ASP A 84 18.65 -29.04 17.98
CA ASP A 84 19.46 -29.75 16.99
C ASP A 84 19.41 -29.13 15.59
N MET A 85 18.53 -28.12 15.37
CA MET A 85 18.38 -27.45 14.09
C MET A 85 18.38 -25.93 14.23
N PRO A 86 18.97 -25.23 13.26
CA PRO A 86 18.80 -23.77 13.19
C PRO A 86 17.33 -23.38 13.04
N ASN A 87 16.93 -22.28 13.67
CA ASN A 87 15.61 -21.70 13.37
C ASN A 87 15.53 -21.26 11.93
N HIS A 88 14.38 -21.52 11.30
CA HIS A 88 14.09 -21.01 9.95
C HIS A 88 13.82 -19.50 9.94
N GLU A 89 13.45 -18.92 11.06
CA GLU A 89 13.32 -17.49 11.31
C GLU A 89 14.52 -17.01 12.17
N PRO A 90 14.90 -15.74 12.05
CA PRO A 90 14.28 -14.64 11.27
C PRO A 90 14.69 -14.66 9.79
N ARG A 91 13.76 -14.29 8.90
CA ARG A 91 13.95 -14.26 7.44
C ARG A 91 13.49 -12.97 6.80
N GLY A 92 13.69 -11.85 7.44
CA GLY A 92 13.33 -10.56 6.87
C GLY A 92 14.06 -10.28 5.56
N CYS A 93 13.45 -9.48 4.71
CA CYS A 93 14.04 -9.02 3.46
C CYS A 93 14.07 -7.49 3.41
N GLN A 94 14.75 -6.95 2.43
CA GLN A 94 14.89 -5.49 2.25
C GLN A 94 13.54 -4.79 2.07
N ARG A 95 12.55 -5.43 1.46
CA ARG A 95 11.21 -4.85 1.32
C ARG A 95 10.55 -4.60 2.68
N GLY A 96 10.65 -5.55 3.60
CA GLY A 96 10.15 -5.37 4.95
C GLY A 96 10.94 -4.33 5.73
N ALA A 97 12.27 -4.32 5.60
CA ALA A 97 13.16 -3.37 6.27
C ALA A 97 13.01 -1.91 5.78
N SER A 98 12.28 -1.70 4.69
CA SER A 98 12.03 -0.36 4.14
C SER A 98 10.53 -0.02 4.05
N PHE A 99 9.68 -0.77 4.75
CA PHE A 99 8.23 -0.65 4.56
C PHE A 99 7.65 0.68 5.08
N SER A 100 8.30 1.32 6.06
CA SER A 100 7.95 2.67 6.53
C SER A 100 8.00 3.72 5.42
N TRP A 101 8.87 3.55 4.44
CA TRP A 101 8.93 4.43 3.26
C TRP A 101 7.66 4.36 2.41
N TYR A 102 7.01 3.19 2.34
CA TYR A 102 5.72 3.06 1.64
C TYR A 102 4.60 3.78 2.40
N LEU A 103 4.62 3.74 3.72
CA LEU A 103 3.58 4.37 4.54
C LEU A 103 3.48 5.88 4.28
N TYR A 104 4.62 6.54 4.13
CA TYR A 104 4.72 7.99 3.99
C TYR A 104 5.14 8.45 2.60
N SER A 105 5.25 7.53 1.65
CA SER A 105 5.60 7.84 0.27
C SER A 105 4.55 8.75 -0.38
N PRO A 106 4.97 9.77 -1.14
CA PRO A 106 4.05 10.57 -1.94
C PRO A 106 3.32 9.75 -3.02
N HIS A 107 3.88 8.60 -3.41
CA HIS A 107 3.27 7.69 -4.37
C HIS A 107 2.21 6.77 -3.76
N ARG A 108 2.04 6.79 -2.43
CA ARG A 108 0.99 5.99 -1.80
C ARG A 108 -0.38 6.40 -2.30
N VAL A 109 -1.15 5.42 -2.80
CA VAL A 109 -2.54 5.64 -3.22
C VAL A 109 -3.39 5.96 -1.99
N LYS A 110 -3.97 7.15 -1.96
CA LYS A 110 -4.75 7.66 -0.82
C LYS A 110 -6.26 7.60 -1.04
N PHE A 111 -6.68 7.46 -2.29
CA PHE A 111 -8.07 7.51 -2.69
C PHE A 111 -8.37 6.43 -3.72
N PRO A 112 -9.63 5.97 -3.83
CA PRO A 112 -10.02 5.09 -4.92
C PRO A 112 -9.78 5.75 -6.27
N LEU A 113 -9.31 4.94 -7.20
CA LEU A 113 -9.06 5.34 -8.59
C LEU A 113 -9.87 4.46 -9.52
N ILE A 114 -10.50 5.07 -10.50
CA ILE A 114 -11.26 4.39 -11.56
C ILE A 114 -10.82 4.91 -12.92
N ARG A 115 -10.97 4.10 -13.97
CA ARG A 115 -10.82 4.61 -15.35
C ARG A 115 -11.88 5.66 -15.63
N GLY A 116 -11.46 6.87 -16.01
CA GLY A 116 -12.36 7.99 -16.27
C GLY A 116 -13.45 7.64 -17.26
N ARG A 117 -13.13 6.88 -18.31
CA ARG A 117 -14.13 6.43 -19.30
C ARG A 117 -15.26 5.59 -18.71
N LEU A 118 -14.96 4.75 -17.72
CA LEU A 118 -16.00 3.98 -17.05
C LEU A 118 -16.82 4.87 -16.12
N LEU A 119 -16.18 5.77 -15.42
CA LEU A 119 -16.86 6.71 -14.52
C LEU A 119 -17.83 7.63 -15.28
N ASP A 120 -17.39 8.18 -16.42
CA ASP A 120 -18.22 9.02 -17.26
C ASP A 120 -19.48 8.28 -17.72
N LEU A 121 -19.33 7.04 -18.18
CA LEU A 121 -20.46 6.20 -18.60
C LEU A 121 -21.40 5.91 -17.44
N TYR A 122 -20.86 5.56 -16.28
CA TYR A 122 -21.67 5.24 -15.11
C TYR A 122 -22.47 6.45 -14.62
N ARG A 123 -21.83 7.59 -14.50
CA ARG A 123 -22.48 8.84 -14.09
C ARG A 123 -23.55 9.29 -15.06
N ALA A 124 -23.34 9.10 -16.38
CA ALA A 124 -24.35 9.41 -17.38
C ALA A 124 -25.59 8.52 -17.21
N GLU A 125 -25.43 7.23 -16.97
CA GLU A 125 -26.54 6.32 -16.71
C GLU A 125 -27.28 6.65 -15.40
N ARG A 126 -26.53 6.98 -14.33
CA ARG A 126 -27.12 7.42 -13.06
C ARG A 126 -27.90 8.73 -13.21
N ALA A 127 -27.37 9.69 -13.97
CA ALA A 127 -28.03 10.96 -14.25
C ALA A 127 -29.33 10.80 -15.04
N SER A 128 -29.50 9.69 -15.78
CA SER A 128 -30.77 9.36 -16.46
C SER A 128 -31.83 8.73 -15.54
N GLY A 129 -31.58 8.69 -14.21
CA GLY A 129 -32.55 8.22 -13.22
C GLY A 129 -32.48 6.72 -12.92
N LYS A 130 -31.55 5.98 -13.52
CA LYS A 130 -31.39 4.54 -13.25
C LYS A 130 -30.81 4.29 -11.86
N ASP A 131 -31.22 3.20 -11.22
CA ASP A 131 -30.54 2.73 -10.02
C ASP A 131 -29.12 2.23 -10.32
N PRO A 132 -28.26 1.99 -9.30
CA PRO A 132 -26.89 1.56 -9.52
C PRO A 132 -26.74 0.29 -10.37
N VAL A 133 -27.61 -0.70 -10.16
CA VAL A 133 -27.57 -1.98 -10.87
C VAL A 133 -28.04 -1.81 -12.30
N GLU A 134 -29.10 -1.05 -12.51
CA GLU A 134 -29.62 -0.69 -13.84
C GLU A 134 -28.62 0.12 -14.65
N ALA A 135 -27.92 1.07 -14.02
CA ALA A 135 -26.87 1.85 -14.67
C ALA A 135 -25.72 0.96 -15.15
N TRP A 136 -25.28 0.03 -14.29
CA TRP A 136 -24.28 -0.97 -14.68
C TRP A 136 -24.81 -1.89 -15.78
N ALA A 137 -26.04 -2.38 -15.68
CA ALA A 137 -26.68 -3.23 -16.68
C ALA A 137 -26.74 -2.55 -18.04
N ALA A 138 -27.09 -1.27 -18.10
CA ALA A 138 -27.17 -0.49 -19.34
C ALA A 138 -25.79 -0.37 -20.02
N ILE A 139 -24.72 -0.20 -19.26
CA ILE A 139 -23.35 -0.20 -19.80
C ILE A 139 -22.99 -1.59 -20.35
N GLN A 140 -23.37 -2.67 -19.65
CA GLN A 140 -23.04 -4.02 -20.06
C GLN A 140 -23.87 -4.52 -21.25
N ALA A 141 -25.09 -4.04 -21.42
CA ALA A 141 -25.95 -4.39 -22.53
C ALA A 141 -25.49 -3.75 -23.86
N ASP A 142 -24.84 -2.61 -23.80
CA ASP A 142 -24.38 -1.88 -24.99
C ASP A 142 -22.92 -2.25 -25.35
N PRO A 143 -22.69 -2.93 -26.49
CA PRO A 143 -21.38 -3.29 -26.96
C PRO A 143 -20.42 -2.10 -27.16
N ILE A 144 -20.98 -0.95 -27.59
CA ILE A 144 -20.17 0.26 -27.82
C ILE A 144 -19.67 0.82 -26.50
N LYS A 145 -20.56 0.93 -25.50
CA LYS A 145 -20.18 1.37 -24.15
C LYS A 145 -19.15 0.44 -23.50
N ARG A 146 -19.36 -0.88 -23.61
CA ARG A 146 -18.39 -1.87 -23.13
C ARG A 146 -17.03 -1.68 -23.79
N LYS A 147 -16.99 -1.57 -25.11
CA LYS A 147 -15.75 -1.35 -25.86
C LYS A 147 -15.07 -0.04 -25.45
N LYS A 148 -15.83 1.03 -25.24
CA LYS A 148 -15.30 2.35 -24.88
C LYS A 148 -14.46 2.34 -23.60
N TYR A 149 -14.88 1.62 -22.54
CA TYR A 149 -14.10 1.57 -21.30
C TYR A 149 -13.08 0.43 -21.27
N THR A 150 -13.32 -0.68 -21.98
CA THR A 150 -12.36 -1.79 -22.01
C THR A 150 -11.16 -1.50 -22.90
N ALA A 151 -11.34 -0.74 -23.98
CA ALA A 151 -10.26 -0.37 -24.90
C ALA A 151 -9.15 0.50 -24.25
N VAL A 152 -9.44 1.16 -23.13
CA VAL A 152 -8.45 1.97 -22.40
C VAL A 152 -7.70 1.20 -21.31
N ARG A 153 -7.84 -0.11 -21.25
CA ARG A 153 -7.05 -0.95 -20.32
C ARG A 153 -5.57 -0.85 -20.66
N GLY A 154 -4.75 -0.60 -19.66
CA GLY A 154 -3.29 -0.43 -19.82
C GLY A 154 -2.86 0.96 -20.31
N LEU A 155 -3.79 1.82 -20.73
CA LEU A 155 -3.47 3.16 -21.25
C LEU A 155 -3.51 4.27 -20.19
N GLY A 156 -3.69 3.93 -18.91
CA GLY A 156 -3.85 4.92 -17.84
C GLY A 156 -5.23 5.57 -17.81
N GLY A 157 -5.27 6.89 -17.61
CA GLY A 157 -6.54 7.65 -17.57
C GLY A 157 -7.36 7.41 -16.31
N PHE A 158 -6.70 7.10 -15.20
CA PHE A 158 -7.34 6.98 -13.90
C PHE A 158 -7.67 8.34 -13.31
N VAL A 159 -8.86 8.44 -12.75
CA VAL A 159 -9.35 9.61 -12.03
C VAL A 159 -9.71 9.24 -10.60
N ARG A 160 -9.59 10.22 -9.70
CA ARG A 160 -9.98 10.06 -8.30
C ARG A 160 -11.51 10.05 -8.18
N MET A 161 -11.99 9.18 -7.28
CA MET A 161 -13.40 9.13 -6.89
C MET A 161 -13.56 9.02 -5.38
N SER A 162 -14.79 9.13 -4.89
CA SER A 162 -15.09 8.90 -3.47
C SER A 162 -15.18 7.41 -3.14
N TRP A 163 -15.09 7.08 -1.85
CA TRP A 163 -15.29 5.70 -1.38
C TRP A 163 -16.72 5.24 -1.61
N GLU A 164 -17.70 6.11 -1.39
CA GLU A 164 -19.13 5.83 -1.59
C GLU A 164 -19.41 5.43 -3.04
N GLU A 165 -18.97 6.25 -3.99
CA GLU A 165 -19.15 5.99 -5.41
C GLU A 165 -18.38 4.73 -5.87
N SER A 166 -17.18 4.51 -5.30
CA SER A 166 -16.39 3.32 -5.59
C SER A 166 -17.09 2.04 -5.14
N THR A 167 -17.57 2.02 -3.91
CA THR A 167 -18.28 0.86 -3.35
C THR A 167 -19.63 0.65 -4.04
N GLU A 168 -20.35 1.72 -4.41
CA GLU A 168 -21.59 1.62 -5.19
C GLU A 168 -21.36 0.91 -6.52
N ILE A 169 -20.34 1.32 -7.29
CA ILE A 169 -20.03 0.71 -8.59
C ILE A 169 -19.65 -0.77 -8.45
N ILE A 170 -18.83 -1.10 -7.45
CA ILE A 170 -18.41 -2.49 -7.18
C ILE A 170 -19.63 -3.33 -6.80
N ALA A 171 -20.47 -2.83 -5.88
CA ALA A 171 -21.68 -3.52 -5.46
C ALA A 171 -22.67 -3.71 -6.63
N ALA A 172 -22.87 -2.68 -7.44
CA ALA A 172 -23.73 -2.76 -8.64
C ALA A 172 -23.25 -3.83 -9.61
N ALA A 173 -21.94 -3.91 -9.86
CA ALA A 173 -21.34 -4.92 -10.73
C ALA A 173 -21.54 -6.35 -10.18
N ASN A 174 -21.34 -6.54 -8.88
CA ASN A 174 -21.52 -7.84 -8.23
C ASN A 174 -22.98 -8.26 -8.20
N VAL A 175 -23.89 -7.38 -7.81
CA VAL A 175 -25.34 -7.66 -7.78
C VAL A 175 -25.85 -7.97 -9.20
N TYR A 176 -25.45 -7.20 -10.20
CA TYR A 176 -25.80 -7.47 -11.60
C TYR A 176 -25.33 -8.87 -12.03
N THR A 177 -24.07 -9.21 -11.72
CA THR A 177 -23.50 -10.51 -12.10
C THR A 177 -24.24 -11.66 -11.41
N ALA A 178 -24.44 -11.54 -10.10
CA ALA A 178 -25.16 -12.54 -9.31
C ALA A 178 -26.60 -12.75 -9.80
N LYS A 179 -27.33 -11.67 -10.08
CA LYS A 179 -28.70 -11.75 -10.59
C LYS A 179 -28.79 -12.35 -12.01
N LYS A 180 -27.83 -12.06 -12.87
CA LYS A 180 -27.90 -12.44 -14.27
C LYS A 180 -27.34 -13.84 -14.55
N TRP A 181 -26.29 -14.23 -13.86
CA TRP A 181 -25.55 -15.48 -14.16
C TRP A 181 -25.31 -16.38 -12.95
N GLY A 182 -25.64 -15.94 -11.74
CA GLY A 182 -25.34 -16.62 -10.51
C GLY A 182 -24.11 -16.02 -9.79
N PRO A 183 -24.08 -16.11 -8.45
CA PRO A 183 -23.00 -15.56 -7.65
C PRO A 183 -21.66 -16.30 -7.84
N ASP A 184 -21.68 -17.58 -8.25
CA ASP A 184 -20.53 -18.40 -8.60
C ASP A 184 -19.72 -17.86 -9.80
N ARG A 185 -20.28 -16.88 -10.54
CA ARG A 185 -19.59 -16.18 -11.62
C ARG A 185 -18.76 -14.98 -11.14
N ILE A 186 -18.79 -14.71 -9.85
CA ILE A 186 -17.89 -13.77 -9.19
C ILE A 186 -16.77 -14.58 -8.56
N PHE A 187 -15.54 -14.21 -8.89
CA PHE A 187 -14.35 -14.88 -8.38
C PHE A 187 -13.41 -13.87 -7.73
N GLY A 188 -12.90 -14.20 -6.56
CA GLY A 188 -11.90 -13.39 -5.89
C GLY A 188 -10.80 -14.22 -5.24
N PHE A 189 -9.64 -13.61 -5.08
CA PHE A 189 -8.52 -14.18 -4.35
C PHE A 189 -8.46 -13.63 -2.92
N SER A 190 -8.53 -14.51 -1.95
CA SER A 190 -8.31 -14.25 -0.53
C SER A 190 -8.14 -15.60 0.18
N PRO A 191 -7.24 -15.72 1.11
CA PRO A 191 -6.34 -14.76 1.70
C PRO A 191 -4.93 -14.73 1.09
N ILE A 192 -4.14 -13.75 1.53
CA ILE A 192 -2.70 -13.70 1.32
C ILE A 192 -2.00 -14.16 2.60
N PRO A 193 -0.91 -14.95 2.54
CA PRO A 193 -0.35 -15.64 3.71
C PRO A 193 0.08 -14.77 4.88
N ALA A 194 0.76 -13.68 4.66
CA ALA A 194 1.39 -12.89 5.72
C ALA A 194 0.65 -11.58 5.99
N MET A 195 -0.59 -11.67 6.50
CA MET A 195 -1.43 -10.49 6.75
C MET A 195 -2.05 -10.50 8.14
N SER A 196 -2.57 -9.34 8.56
CA SER A 196 -3.41 -9.27 9.75
C SER A 196 -4.66 -10.15 9.59
N MET A 197 -5.19 -10.67 10.69
CA MET A 197 -6.40 -11.51 10.66
C MET A 197 -7.59 -10.82 9.99
N ILE A 198 -7.72 -9.49 10.15
CA ILE A 198 -8.79 -8.73 9.50
C ILE A 198 -8.60 -8.73 7.99
N SER A 199 -7.41 -8.42 7.50
CA SER A 199 -7.12 -8.42 6.07
C SER A 199 -7.22 -9.82 5.47
N TYR A 200 -6.80 -10.83 6.22
CA TYR A 200 -6.92 -12.24 5.84
C TYR A 200 -8.37 -12.66 5.67
N ALA A 201 -9.22 -12.33 6.64
CA ALA A 201 -10.59 -12.83 6.70
C ALA A 201 -11.59 -11.98 5.90
N ALA A 202 -11.36 -10.68 5.74
CA ALA A 202 -12.34 -9.76 5.17
C ALA A 202 -12.75 -10.11 3.73
N GLY A 203 -11.78 -10.43 2.87
CA GLY A 203 -12.03 -10.81 1.47
C GLY A 203 -12.77 -12.15 1.37
N ALA A 204 -12.30 -13.18 2.09
CA ALA A 204 -12.95 -14.49 2.11
C ALA A 204 -14.37 -14.40 2.66
N ARG A 205 -14.57 -13.63 3.76
CA ARG A 205 -15.90 -13.39 4.33
C ARG A 205 -16.84 -12.72 3.33
N TYR A 206 -16.38 -11.68 2.65
CA TYR A 206 -17.18 -10.99 1.64
C TYR A 206 -17.62 -11.95 0.52
N LEU A 207 -16.68 -12.68 -0.07
CA LEU A 207 -16.95 -13.63 -1.14
C LEU A 207 -17.93 -14.74 -0.69
N SER A 208 -17.73 -15.28 0.50
CA SER A 208 -18.63 -16.30 1.07
C SER A 208 -20.04 -15.77 1.29
N LEU A 209 -20.18 -14.55 1.81
CA LEU A 209 -21.50 -13.94 2.08
C LEU A 209 -22.31 -13.67 0.81
N ILE A 210 -21.65 -13.36 -0.30
CA ILE A 210 -22.32 -13.12 -1.58
C ILE A 210 -22.45 -14.41 -2.44
N GLY A 211 -21.96 -15.54 -1.95
CA GLY A 211 -21.98 -16.82 -2.69
C GLY A 211 -20.99 -16.91 -3.84
N ALA A 212 -19.95 -16.08 -3.82
CA ALA A 212 -18.92 -16.04 -4.86
C ALA A 212 -17.86 -17.12 -4.68
N ALA A 213 -17.16 -17.47 -5.75
CA ALA A 213 -16.02 -18.38 -5.69
C ALA A 213 -14.80 -17.68 -5.07
N CYS A 214 -14.15 -18.37 -4.13
CA CYS A 214 -12.96 -17.86 -3.44
C CYS A 214 -11.76 -18.75 -3.76
N GLY A 215 -10.80 -18.21 -4.49
CA GLY A 215 -9.49 -18.79 -4.68
C GLY A 215 -8.48 -18.25 -3.67
N SER A 216 -7.48 -19.04 -3.35
CA SER A 216 -6.38 -18.66 -2.49
C SER A 216 -5.12 -18.40 -3.31
N PHE A 217 -4.19 -17.60 -2.77
CA PHE A 217 -2.87 -17.45 -3.41
C PHE A 217 -2.08 -18.76 -3.44
N TYR A 218 -2.41 -19.70 -2.59
CA TYR A 218 -1.82 -21.04 -2.63
C TYR A 218 -2.27 -21.88 -3.83
N ASP A 219 -3.35 -21.49 -4.49
CA ASP A 219 -3.83 -22.15 -5.70
C ASP A 219 -3.03 -21.76 -6.96
N TRP A 220 -2.03 -20.90 -6.79
CA TRP A 220 -1.14 -20.45 -7.89
C TRP A 220 0.16 -21.25 -8.00
N TYR A 221 0.44 -22.11 -7.06
CA TYR A 221 1.68 -22.88 -6.98
C TYR A 221 1.46 -24.36 -7.23
#